data_89a6ce338519e8312d71aa1a768f8b04
#
_entry.id   89a6ce338519e8312d71aa1a768f8b04
#
_cell.length_a   1.000
_cell.length_b   1.000
_cell.length_c   1.000
_cell.angle_alpha   90.00
_cell.angle_beta   90.00
_cell.angle_gamma   90.00
#
_symmetry.space_group_name_H-M   'P 1'
#
loop_
_entity.id
_entity.type
_entity.pdbx_description
1 polymer ?
#
loop_
_entity_poly.entity_id
_entity_poly.type
_entity_poly.pdbx_seq_one_letter_code
_entity_poly.pdbx_strand_id
1 'polypeptide(L)'
;MFLNIDTQEKAKIALIDNENREITYGELVEKMKEAGAQVEPRTIIFNLCKNTVGAMIGYLGFIEREAVPLNLSDKIDKDLLKTLIATYTPAYLWVPEEEAESYGYETVYNTYGYTLLRTGNIIYPIHEKLQFLMTTSGSTGSPKLVRYKKGNLEANAKNVAIAFGWSDKERPLCDLGMQYTMGLNVINTHLYVGATVLLTTYNIMSGEFWDYIKAQKATNFTGVPFSYDLFFRLHFERMDLPYLTTFSEGGGKLTDARFIQMAEYAQRTGKRFIASFGTTETSARMACLPAELALTKIGSIGRAIPEGELFLIDENGNELKDPVAEGEMCYKGPNVTMGYAVCKDDLLKDDEFNGEYHTGDLAKRDEDGCYFVTGRLSRFLKLLSYRVSLDQSERLIQQEFGIECACSGTDQRMNVYITDESKKAEVLEFIADKTNLFKSLFKVFVVNEILRNDSGKIRYKDMDAKYAG
;
A
#
# COMPACT_ATOMS: atom_id res chain seq x y z
N MET A 1 19.21 15.91 5.67
CA MET A 1 18.76 14.69 6.36
C MET A 1 17.54 14.14 5.63
N PHE A 2 17.33 12.83 5.68
CA PHE A 2 16.18 12.15 5.06
C PHE A 2 14.85 12.80 5.50
N LEU A 3 13.93 13.05 4.55
CA LEU A 3 12.65 13.73 4.74
C LEU A 3 12.75 15.13 5.37
N ASN A 4 13.88 15.79 5.31
CA ASN A 4 14.10 17.14 5.89
C ASN A 4 13.73 17.24 7.40
N ILE A 5 13.84 16.13 8.13
CA ILE A 5 13.44 16.04 9.55
C ILE A 5 14.23 17.02 10.43
N ASP A 6 15.49 17.26 10.11
CA ASP A 6 16.38 18.19 10.85
C ASP A 6 16.07 19.67 10.62
N THR A 7 15.25 20.00 9.64
CA THR A 7 14.80 21.38 9.36
C THR A 7 13.53 21.76 10.10
N GLN A 8 12.86 20.79 10.75
CA GLN A 8 11.62 21.00 11.45
C GLN A 8 11.85 21.65 12.83
N GLU A 9 10.78 22.22 13.41
CA GLU A 9 10.83 22.79 14.74
C GLU A 9 11.19 21.74 15.79
N LYS A 10 12.35 21.86 16.44
CA LYS A 10 12.92 20.85 17.33
C LYS A 10 12.03 20.46 18.49
N ALA A 11 11.28 21.43 19.07
CA ALA A 11 10.42 21.21 20.22
C ALA A 11 9.06 20.61 19.84
N LYS A 12 8.70 20.59 18.56
CA LYS A 12 7.44 20.02 18.08
C LYS A 12 7.47 18.50 18.14
N ILE A 13 6.36 17.89 18.59
CA ILE A 13 6.21 16.44 18.61
C ILE A 13 6.15 15.94 17.17
N ALA A 14 7.02 14.98 16.83
CA ALA A 14 7.09 14.33 15.52
C ALA A 14 6.19 13.08 15.47
N LEU A 15 6.27 12.23 16.50
CA LEU A 15 5.57 10.95 16.56
C LEU A 15 4.92 10.77 17.93
N ILE A 16 3.73 10.18 17.94
CA ILE A 16 3.04 9.67 19.12
C ILE A 16 2.58 8.25 18.80
N ASP A 17 2.81 7.28 19.68
CA ASP A 17 2.26 5.94 19.53
C ASP A 17 1.22 5.61 20.61
N ASN A 18 0.48 4.53 20.40
CA ASN A 18 -0.54 4.08 21.35
C ASN A 18 0.02 3.29 22.55
N GLU A 19 1.35 3.21 22.67
CA GLU A 19 2.06 2.72 23.86
C GLU A 19 2.48 3.90 24.77
N ASN A 20 1.91 5.11 24.54
CA ASN A 20 2.18 6.37 25.24
C ASN A 20 3.63 6.86 25.11
N ARG A 21 4.27 6.56 23.98
CA ARG A 21 5.60 7.11 23.65
C ARG A 21 5.41 8.31 22.76
N GLU A 22 6.03 9.42 23.14
CA GLU A 22 6.10 10.65 22.37
C GLU A 22 7.55 10.99 22.10
N ILE A 23 7.84 11.53 20.92
CA ILE A 23 9.17 12.01 20.57
C ILE A 23 9.08 13.29 19.76
N THR A 24 9.86 14.30 20.15
CA THR A 24 9.97 15.55 19.40
C THR A 24 10.87 15.40 18.18
N TYR A 25 10.80 16.33 17.22
CA TYR A 25 11.70 16.32 16.06
C TYR A 25 13.17 16.39 16.47
N GLY A 26 13.52 17.18 17.51
CA GLY A 26 14.86 17.28 18.02
C GLY A 26 15.38 15.95 18.57
N GLU A 27 14.60 15.31 19.45
CA GLU A 27 14.92 14.00 20.04
C GLU A 27 14.95 12.90 18.98
N LEU A 28 14.03 12.94 18.00
CA LEU A 28 14.01 11.99 16.88
C LEU A 28 15.33 12.03 16.11
N VAL A 29 15.82 13.23 15.77
CA VAL A 29 17.12 13.42 15.09
C VAL A 29 18.28 12.85 15.91
N GLU A 30 18.27 13.03 17.23
CA GLU A 30 19.31 12.47 18.13
C GLU A 30 19.24 10.95 18.13
N LYS A 31 18.05 10.37 18.33
CA LYS A 31 17.86 8.91 18.37
C LYS A 31 18.15 8.23 17.02
N MET A 32 17.80 8.87 15.91
CA MET A 32 18.19 8.41 14.57
C MET A 32 19.71 8.32 14.41
N LYS A 33 20.44 9.35 14.86
CA LYS A 33 21.91 9.35 14.83
C LYS A 33 22.52 8.28 15.74
N GLU A 34 21.99 8.13 16.96
CA GLU A 34 22.42 7.10 17.90
C GLU A 34 22.25 5.69 17.30
N ALA A 35 21.05 5.36 16.80
CA ALA A 35 20.77 4.06 16.19
C ALA A 35 21.60 3.83 14.91
N GLY A 36 21.70 4.85 14.04
CA GLY A 36 22.52 4.80 12.85
C GLY A 36 24.01 4.59 13.11
N ALA A 37 24.55 5.16 14.20
CA ALA A 37 25.96 4.98 14.58
C ALA A 37 26.31 3.53 14.94
N GLN A 38 25.33 2.69 15.24
CA GLN A 38 25.54 1.29 15.62
C GLN A 38 25.66 0.34 14.42
N VAL A 39 25.38 0.83 13.22
CA VAL A 39 25.38 0.00 12.01
C VAL A 39 26.42 0.48 11.00
N GLU A 40 26.93 -0.44 10.22
CA GLU A 40 27.81 -0.15 9.10
C GLU A 40 26.99 0.41 7.92
N PRO A 41 27.46 1.45 7.23
CA PRO A 41 26.80 1.91 6.02
C PRO A 41 26.82 0.82 4.93
N ARG A 42 25.88 0.90 4.01
CA ARG A 42 25.74 -0.04 2.87
C ARG A 42 25.52 -1.48 3.30
N THR A 43 24.83 -1.71 4.44
CA THR A 43 24.45 -3.04 4.94
C THR A 43 22.95 -3.24 4.85
N ILE A 44 22.51 -4.49 4.71
CA ILE A 44 21.09 -4.86 4.77
C ILE A 44 20.67 -5.05 6.22
N ILE A 45 19.56 -4.43 6.59
CA ILE A 45 18.95 -4.53 7.92
C ILE A 45 17.51 -4.98 7.76
N PHE A 46 17.08 -6.02 8.47
CA PHE A 46 15.66 -6.34 8.52
C PHE A 46 15.02 -5.63 9.71
N ASN A 47 14.05 -4.78 9.41
CA ASN A 47 13.27 -4.06 10.40
C ASN A 47 11.90 -4.76 10.56
N LEU A 48 11.73 -5.50 11.66
CA LEU A 48 10.46 -6.15 12.01
C LEU A 48 9.59 -5.11 12.72
N CYS A 49 8.74 -4.45 11.96
CA CYS A 49 8.09 -3.22 12.38
C CYS A 49 6.64 -3.37 12.85
N LYS A 50 6.38 -2.70 13.96
CA LYS A 50 5.05 -2.24 14.39
C LYS A 50 4.94 -0.73 14.11
N ASN A 51 3.75 -0.19 14.12
CA ASN A 51 3.56 1.27 14.07
C ASN A 51 3.86 1.89 15.45
N THR A 52 5.14 2.00 15.79
CA THR A 52 5.64 2.53 17.07
C THR A 52 6.84 3.45 16.87
N VAL A 53 7.12 4.30 17.85
CA VAL A 53 8.27 5.22 17.82
C VAL A 53 9.58 4.46 17.64
N GLY A 54 9.78 3.32 18.32
CA GLY A 54 11.02 2.55 18.22
C GLY A 54 11.26 2.00 16.81
N ALA A 55 10.23 1.46 16.14
CA ALA A 55 10.36 1.00 14.75
C ALA A 55 10.76 2.14 13.81
N MET A 56 10.20 3.34 14.03
CA MET A 56 10.49 4.53 13.24
C MET A 56 11.93 5.04 13.41
N ILE A 57 12.47 5.02 14.63
CA ILE A 57 13.86 5.40 14.91
C ILE A 57 14.82 4.56 14.08
N GLY A 58 14.62 3.22 14.05
CA GLY A 58 15.42 2.33 13.22
C GLY A 58 15.30 2.63 11.74
N TYR A 59 14.06 2.68 11.21
CA TYR A 59 13.79 2.97 9.80
C TYR A 59 14.50 4.25 9.33
N LEU A 60 14.29 5.36 10.04
CA LEU A 60 14.84 6.66 9.67
C LEU A 60 16.35 6.73 9.90
N GLY A 61 16.84 6.21 11.03
CA GLY A 61 18.26 6.26 11.40
C GLY A 61 19.13 5.40 10.49
N PHE A 62 18.64 4.23 10.06
CA PHE A 62 19.39 3.36 9.16
C PHE A 62 19.45 3.94 7.74
N ILE A 63 18.36 4.52 7.23
CA ILE A 63 18.40 5.24 5.94
C ILE A 63 19.38 6.41 6.00
N GLU A 64 19.34 7.20 7.07
CA GLU A 64 20.25 8.35 7.23
C GLU A 64 21.73 7.92 7.31
N ARG A 65 22.00 6.73 7.87
CA ARG A 65 23.34 6.13 7.90
C ARG A 65 23.76 5.53 6.56
N GLU A 66 22.92 5.56 5.55
CA GLU A 66 23.11 4.86 4.27
C GLU A 66 23.13 3.32 4.39
N ALA A 67 22.60 2.76 5.45
CA ALA A 67 22.24 1.36 5.50
C ALA A 67 20.90 1.16 4.76
N VAL A 68 20.58 -0.06 4.38
CA VAL A 68 19.42 -0.40 3.56
C VAL A 68 18.44 -1.25 4.36
N PRO A 69 17.42 -0.64 5.00
CA PRO A 69 16.40 -1.40 5.71
C PRO A 69 15.43 -2.09 4.73
N LEU A 70 14.99 -3.28 5.12
CA LEU A 70 13.83 -3.99 4.63
C LEU A 70 12.76 -4.00 5.72
N ASN A 71 11.65 -3.31 5.52
CA ASN A 71 10.54 -3.33 6.45
C ASN A 71 9.71 -4.61 6.27
N LEU A 72 9.55 -5.35 7.35
CA LEU A 72 8.77 -6.58 7.46
C LEU A 72 7.78 -6.45 8.63
N SER A 73 6.67 -7.17 8.60
CA SER A 73 5.78 -7.23 9.76
C SER A 73 6.47 -7.93 10.94
N ASP A 74 6.26 -7.42 12.15
CA ASP A 74 6.59 -8.12 13.40
C ASP A 74 5.91 -9.51 13.49
N LYS A 75 4.74 -9.65 12.85
CA LYS A 75 3.95 -10.90 12.77
C LYS A 75 4.23 -11.73 11.52
N ILE A 76 5.36 -11.48 10.83
CA ILE A 76 5.73 -12.28 9.66
C ILE A 76 5.81 -13.75 10.01
N ASP A 77 5.38 -14.61 9.07
CA ASP A 77 5.54 -16.06 9.23
C ASP A 77 7.02 -16.41 9.47
N LYS A 78 7.27 -17.24 10.50
CA LYS A 78 8.64 -17.56 10.95
C LYS A 78 9.47 -18.30 9.91
N ASP A 79 8.86 -19.14 9.08
CA ASP A 79 9.59 -19.90 8.07
C ASP A 79 9.87 -19.01 6.84
N LEU A 80 8.95 -18.11 6.53
CA LEU A 80 9.20 -17.06 5.54
C LEU A 80 10.32 -16.13 5.99
N LEU A 81 10.36 -15.70 7.26
CA LEU A 81 11.44 -14.88 7.80
C LEU A 81 12.79 -15.59 7.73
N LYS A 82 12.86 -16.88 8.10
CA LYS A 82 14.08 -17.70 7.97
C LYS A 82 14.54 -17.76 6.51
N THR A 83 13.61 -17.96 5.59
CA THR A 83 13.90 -17.99 4.15
C THR A 83 14.48 -16.66 3.67
N LEU A 84 13.90 -15.54 4.09
CA LEU A 84 14.40 -14.20 3.77
C LEU A 84 15.80 -13.96 4.35
N ILE A 85 16.03 -14.33 5.63
CA ILE A 85 17.35 -14.21 6.27
C ILE A 85 18.39 -15.05 5.51
N ALA A 86 18.05 -16.28 5.12
CA ALA A 86 18.95 -17.13 4.37
C ALA A 86 19.25 -16.58 2.95
N THR A 87 18.24 -15.98 2.30
CA THR A 87 18.36 -15.45 0.95
C THR A 87 19.17 -14.15 0.88
N TYR A 88 18.91 -13.21 1.80
CA TYR A 88 19.50 -11.87 1.78
C TYR A 88 20.58 -11.63 2.82
N THR A 89 20.81 -12.58 3.71
CA THR A 89 21.87 -12.57 4.74
C THR A 89 22.08 -11.17 5.37
N PRO A 90 21.03 -10.56 6.02
CA PRO A 90 21.16 -9.23 6.60
C PRO A 90 22.24 -9.20 7.68
N ALA A 91 22.96 -8.08 7.81
CA ALA A 91 23.97 -7.92 8.85
C ALA A 91 23.35 -7.65 10.22
N TYR A 92 22.16 -7.08 10.24
CA TYR A 92 21.44 -6.72 11.46
C TYR A 92 19.95 -7.01 11.36
N LEU A 93 19.31 -7.24 12.53
CA LEU A 93 17.87 -7.22 12.70
C LEU A 93 17.52 -6.11 13.69
N TRP A 94 16.47 -5.34 13.39
CA TRP A 94 15.84 -4.37 14.29
C TRP A 94 14.47 -4.92 14.68
N VAL A 95 14.32 -5.32 15.92
CA VAL A 95 13.17 -6.10 16.39
C VAL A 95 12.54 -5.52 17.64
N PRO A 96 11.26 -5.77 17.93
CA PRO A 96 10.69 -5.49 19.24
C PRO A 96 11.52 -6.12 20.36
N GLU A 97 11.76 -5.37 21.43
CA GLU A 97 12.64 -5.79 22.54
C GLU A 97 12.18 -7.11 23.17
N GLU A 98 10.88 -7.31 23.29
CA GLU A 98 10.28 -8.52 23.85
C GLU A 98 10.55 -9.79 23.02
N GLU A 99 10.91 -9.64 21.76
CA GLU A 99 11.21 -10.76 20.85
C GLU A 99 12.71 -11.02 20.67
N ALA A 100 13.57 -10.08 21.10
CA ALA A 100 15.00 -10.07 20.79
C ALA A 100 15.72 -11.38 21.19
N GLU A 101 15.45 -11.91 22.38
CA GLU A 101 16.07 -13.16 22.88
C GLU A 101 15.77 -14.37 22.00
N SER A 102 14.58 -14.40 21.35
CA SER A 102 14.15 -15.53 20.54
C SER A 102 14.99 -15.75 19.27
N TYR A 103 15.72 -14.72 18.83
CA TYR A 103 16.58 -14.78 17.65
C TYR A 103 17.98 -15.34 17.95
N GLY A 104 18.45 -15.28 19.20
CA GLY A 104 19.75 -15.84 19.60
C GLY A 104 20.96 -15.09 19.03
N TYR A 105 20.80 -13.83 18.60
CA TYR A 105 21.87 -12.97 18.10
C TYR A 105 22.42 -12.02 19.16
N GLU A 106 23.58 -11.44 18.91
CA GLU A 106 24.22 -10.45 19.78
C GLU A 106 23.41 -9.15 19.82
N THR A 107 23.01 -8.69 21.02
CA THR A 107 22.42 -7.37 21.23
C THR A 107 23.50 -6.28 21.12
N VAL A 108 23.27 -5.30 20.24
CA VAL A 108 24.18 -4.16 20.00
C VAL A 108 23.68 -2.88 20.65
N TYR A 109 22.36 -2.64 20.56
CA TYR A 109 21.74 -1.38 21.01
C TYR A 109 20.25 -1.59 21.27
N ASN A 110 19.67 -0.83 22.20
CA ASN A 110 18.24 -0.80 22.42
C ASN A 110 17.75 0.62 22.68
N THR A 111 16.54 0.92 22.23
CA THR A 111 15.86 2.19 22.49
C THR A 111 14.37 2.08 22.15
N TYR A 112 13.52 2.76 22.90
CA TYR A 112 12.08 2.86 22.66
C TYR A 112 11.38 1.52 22.43
N GLY A 113 11.79 0.45 23.16
CA GLY A 113 11.20 -0.89 23.07
C GLY A 113 11.61 -1.66 21.82
N TYR A 114 12.73 -1.28 21.18
CA TYR A 114 13.34 -1.98 20.08
C TYR A 114 14.81 -2.30 20.35
N THR A 115 15.28 -3.40 19.80
CA THR A 115 16.64 -3.92 19.98
C THR A 115 17.28 -4.17 18.61
N LEU A 116 18.51 -3.68 18.46
CA LEU A 116 19.37 -3.98 17.32
C LEU A 116 20.19 -5.25 17.63
N LEU A 117 20.05 -6.24 16.77
CA LEU A 117 20.75 -7.51 16.84
C LEU A 117 21.75 -7.62 15.71
N ARG A 118 23.00 -8.07 16.00
CA ARG A 118 24.01 -8.37 14.99
C ARG A 118 23.95 -9.86 14.64
N THR A 119 23.74 -10.18 13.36
CA THR A 119 23.56 -11.57 12.91
C THR A 119 24.88 -12.33 12.74
N GLY A 120 26.01 -11.63 12.61
CA GLY A 120 27.31 -12.23 12.27
C GLY A 120 27.48 -12.52 10.77
N ASN A 121 26.52 -12.24 9.93
CA ASN A 121 26.64 -12.41 8.49
C ASN A 121 27.68 -11.45 7.89
N ILE A 122 28.39 -11.91 6.86
CA ILE A 122 29.38 -11.10 6.13
C ILE A 122 28.65 -10.02 5.32
N ILE A 123 29.14 -8.79 5.43
CA ILE A 123 28.69 -7.66 4.63
C ILE A 123 29.13 -7.87 3.17
N TYR A 124 28.26 -7.66 2.24
CA TYR A 124 28.49 -7.83 0.81
C TYR A 124 28.13 -6.55 0.02
N PRO A 125 28.72 -6.36 -1.17
CA PRO A 125 28.42 -5.18 -1.98
C PRO A 125 26.95 -5.13 -2.41
N ILE A 126 26.39 -3.92 -2.41
CA ILE A 126 25.06 -3.60 -2.94
C ILE A 126 25.15 -2.36 -3.81
N HIS A 127 24.20 -2.17 -4.73
CA HIS A 127 24.20 -1.04 -5.66
C HIS A 127 24.24 0.30 -4.92
N GLU A 128 25.11 1.23 -5.33
CA GLU A 128 25.38 2.50 -4.64
C GLU A 128 24.14 3.40 -4.40
N LYS A 129 23.15 3.32 -5.30
CA LYS A 129 21.90 4.08 -5.21
C LYS A 129 20.82 3.38 -4.38
N LEU A 130 20.99 2.10 -4.04
CA LEU A 130 19.98 1.36 -3.27
C LEU A 130 19.84 1.98 -1.87
N GLN A 131 18.62 2.36 -1.48
CA GLN A 131 18.34 3.04 -0.22
C GLN A 131 17.42 2.22 0.69
N PHE A 132 16.46 1.49 0.12
CA PHE A 132 15.38 0.84 0.85
C PHE A 132 14.86 -0.37 0.11
N LEU A 133 14.32 -1.33 0.83
CA LEU A 133 13.69 -2.53 0.29
C LEU A 133 12.28 -2.71 0.85
N MET A 134 11.39 -3.24 0.05
CA MET A 134 10.03 -3.58 0.47
C MET A 134 9.54 -4.84 -0.23
N THR A 135 8.74 -5.64 0.47
CA THR A 135 8.09 -6.81 -0.14
C THR A 135 6.92 -6.37 -1.03
N THR A 136 6.67 -7.10 -2.10
CA THR A 136 5.40 -6.96 -2.83
C THR A 136 4.30 -7.75 -2.12
N SER A 137 3.07 -7.28 -2.19
CA SER A 137 1.90 -7.98 -1.66
C SER A 137 1.50 -9.22 -2.50
N GLY A 138 2.42 -9.74 -3.30
CA GLY A 138 2.18 -10.85 -4.21
C GLY A 138 2.07 -12.19 -3.52
N SER A 139 1.11 -12.97 -3.95
CA SER A 139 0.65 -14.27 -3.46
C SER A 139 1.57 -15.46 -3.80
N THR A 140 2.84 -15.25 -4.10
CA THR A 140 3.74 -16.33 -4.51
C THR A 140 4.82 -16.56 -3.45
N GLY A 141 4.96 -17.78 -2.97
CA GLY A 141 5.81 -18.22 -1.87
C GLY A 141 7.32 -17.92 -1.90
N SER A 142 7.76 -17.02 -2.76
CA SER A 142 9.06 -16.35 -2.73
C SER A 142 8.80 -14.85 -2.86
N PRO A 143 8.89 -14.07 -1.79
CA PRO A 143 8.62 -12.64 -1.85
C PRO A 143 9.72 -11.95 -2.65
N LYS A 144 9.31 -11.41 -3.77
CA LYS A 144 10.08 -10.52 -4.59
C LYS A 144 10.19 -9.18 -3.86
N LEU A 145 11.39 -8.67 -3.66
CA LEU A 145 11.63 -7.35 -3.08
C LEU A 145 11.64 -6.28 -4.17
N VAL A 146 11.08 -5.13 -3.88
CA VAL A 146 11.23 -3.91 -4.68
C VAL A 146 12.44 -3.13 -4.16
N ARG A 147 13.29 -2.69 -5.09
CA ARG A 147 14.52 -1.95 -4.83
C ARG A 147 14.30 -0.46 -4.99
N TYR A 148 14.33 0.30 -3.90
CA TYR A 148 14.17 1.75 -3.91
C TYR A 148 15.52 2.44 -4.01
N LYS A 149 15.65 3.40 -4.90
CA LYS A 149 16.86 4.25 -4.99
C LYS A 149 16.74 5.50 -4.12
N LYS A 150 17.88 6.08 -3.79
CA LYS A 150 17.98 7.37 -3.12
C LYS A 150 17.12 8.40 -3.83
N GLY A 151 16.28 9.11 -3.07
CA GLY A 151 15.36 10.13 -3.55
C GLY A 151 13.95 9.66 -3.92
N ASN A 152 13.69 8.34 -4.10
CA ASN A 152 12.34 7.86 -4.43
C ASN A 152 11.31 8.19 -3.35
N LEU A 153 11.65 7.90 -2.09
CA LEU A 153 10.75 8.09 -0.95
C LEU A 153 10.51 9.58 -0.67
N GLU A 154 11.57 10.41 -0.76
CA GLU A 154 11.49 11.86 -0.58
C GLU A 154 10.68 12.53 -1.70
N ALA A 155 10.91 12.15 -2.96
CA ALA A 155 10.15 12.65 -4.10
C ALA A 155 8.66 12.32 -3.96
N ASN A 156 8.34 11.08 -3.59
CA ASN A 156 6.96 10.69 -3.35
C ASN A 156 6.34 11.45 -2.18
N ALA A 157 7.04 11.56 -1.04
CA ALA A 157 6.56 12.30 0.13
C ALA A 157 6.25 13.76 -0.20
N LYS A 158 7.17 14.46 -0.88
CA LYS A 158 6.99 15.84 -1.37
C LYS A 158 5.77 15.97 -2.28
N ASN A 159 5.70 15.12 -3.31
CA ASN A 159 4.69 15.24 -4.36
C ASN A 159 3.28 14.89 -3.86
N VAL A 160 3.17 13.92 -2.96
CA VAL A 160 1.91 13.61 -2.29
C VAL A 160 1.50 14.73 -1.34
N ALA A 161 2.43 15.33 -0.59
CA ALA A 161 2.13 16.48 0.27
C ALA A 161 1.53 17.64 -0.52
N ILE A 162 2.11 17.97 -1.69
CA ILE A 162 1.60 19.00 -2.59
C ILE A 162 0.20 18.62 -3.12
N ALA A 163 0.04 17.41 -3.65
CA ALA A 163 -1.19 16.95 -4.27
C ALA A 163 -2.38 16.92 -3.29
N PHE A 164 -2.13 16.58 -2.03
CA PHE A 164 -3.16 16.48 -0.99
C PHE A 164 -3.30 17.78 -0.19
N GLY A 165 -2.37 18.72 -0.34
CA GLY A 165 -2.33 19.98 0.42
C GLY A 165 -2.01 19.78 1.90
N TRP A 166 -1.13 18.81 2.22
CA TRP A 166 -0.70 18.56 3.59
C TRP A 166 0.24 19.67 4.11
N SER A 167 0.14 19.93 5.40
CA SER A 167 0.97 20.91 6.10
C SER A 167 1.46 20.38 7.44
N ASP A 168 2.29 21.15 8.10
CA ASP A 168 2.79 20.90 9.44
C ASP A 168 1.70 20.86 10.54
N LYS A 169 0.47 21.32 10.22
CA LYS A 169 -0.68 21.32 11.14
C LYS A 169 -1.41 19.97 11.19
N GLU A 170 -1.06 19.07 10.28
CA GLU A 170 -1.71 17.77 10.20
C GLU A 170 -1.36 16.87 11.41
N ARG A 171 -2.30 15.99 11.73
CA ARG A 171 -2.15 14.91 12.70
C ARG A 171 -2.72 13.63 12.08
N PRO A 172 -1.98 13.01 11.13
CA PRO A 172 -2.45 11.82 10.45
C PRO A 172 -2.55 10.65 11.40
N LEU A 173 -3.65 9.89 11.32
CA LEU A 173 -3.71 8.57 11.93
C LEU A 173 -3.07 7.55 11.00
N CYS A 174 -2.09 6.79 11.50
CA CYS A 174 -1.43 5.72 10.79
C CYS A 174 -1.70 4.38 11.49
N ASP A 175 -2.72 3.66 11.03
CA ASP A 175 -3.07 2.29 11.42
C ASP A 175 -2.58 1.25 10.40
N LEU A 176 -2.37 1.69 9.15
CA LEU A 176 -1.77 0.85 8.12
C LEU A 176 -0.31 0.59 8.44
N GLY A 177 0.09 -0.68 8.45
CA GLY A 177 1.45 -1.07 8.82
C GLY A 177 2.53 -0.44 7.94
N MET A 178 3.59 0.06 8.57
CA MET A 178 4.72 0.70 7.87
C MET A 178 5.54 -0.26 7.00
N GLN A 179 5.29 -1.56 7.06
CA GLN A 179 5.81 -2.57 6.12
C GLN A 179 5.06 -2.60 4.79
N TYR A 180 3.97 -1.84 4.66
CA TYR A 180 3.24 -1.63 3.41
C TYR A 180 3.44 -0.21 2.90
N THR A 181 3.51 -0.07 1.59
CA THR A 181 3.78 1.25 0.96
C THR A 181 2.80 2.33 1.37
N MET A 182 1.52 2.00 1.57
CA MET A 182 0.50 2.97 1.92
C MET A 182 0.72 3.54 3.34
N GLY A 183 0.95 2.67 4.33
CA GLY A 183 1.27 3.10 5.71
C GLY A 183 2.56 3.90 5.76
N LEU A 184 3.62 3.41 5.10
CA LEU A 184 4.89 4.12 5.02
C LEU A 184 4.77 5.49 4.34
N ASN A 185 3.94 5.60 3.30
CA ASN A 185 3.69 6.87 2.62
C ASN A 185 2.98 7.89 3.53
N VAL A 186 1.99 7.46 4.32
CA VAL A 186 1.36 8.34 5.32
C VAL A 186 2.42 8.93 6.25
N ILE A 187 3.29 8.09 6.79
CA ILE A 187 4.37 8.51 7.69
C ILE A 187 5.33 9.48 6.99
N ASN A 188 5.90 9.07 5.87
CA ASN A 188 6.94 9.85 5.16
C ASN A 188 6.41 11.21 4.70
N THR A 189 5.22 11.25 4.13
CA THR A 189 4.60 12.48 3.62
C THR A 189 4.38 13.49 4.74
N HIS A 190 3.92 13.04 5.90
CA HIS A 190 3.63 13.94 7.00
C HIS A 190 4.86 14.35 7.80
N LEU A 191 5.86 13.47 7.95
CA LEU A 191 7.17 13.88 8.50
C LEU A 191 7.86 14.90 7.59
N TYR A 192 7.75 14.73 6.26
CA TYR A 192 8.33 15.67 5.29
C TYR A 192 7.80 17.11 5.48
N VAL A 193 6.52 17.27 5.81
CA VAL A 193 5.91 18.60 6.05
C VAL A 193 5.99 19.06 7.52
N GLY A 194 6.61 18.29 8.40
CA GLY A 194 6.75 18.66 9.82
C GLY A 194 5.48 18.44 10.65
N ALA A 195 4.60 17.53 10.27
CA ALA A 195 3.38 17.17 10.98
C ALA A 195 3.66 16.25 12.19
N THR A 196 2.66 16.07 13.08
CA THR A 196 2.73 15.10 14.18
C THR A 196 2.03 13.80 13.77
N VAL A 197 2.76 12.73 13.51
CA VAL A 197 2.20 11.44 13.08
C VAL A 197 1.70 10.64 14.27
N LEU A 198 0.47 10.18 14.21
CA LEU A 198 -0.19 9.36 15.22
C LEU A 198 -0.10 7.89 14.78
N LEU A 199 0.82 7.15 15.40
CA LEU A 199 1.03 5.73 15.13
C LEU A 199 0.10 4.90 16.00
N THR A 200 -0.53 3.87 15.43
CA THR A 200 -1.38 2.97 16.21
C THR A 200 -1.33 1.54 15.71
N THR A 201 -1.45 0.61 16.64
CA THR A 201 -1.65 -0.83 16.42
C THR A 201 -3.07 -1.27 16.81
N TYR A 202 -3.93 -0.34 17.24
CA TYR A 202 -5.32 -0.63 17.58
C TYR A 202 -6.12 -1.05 16.35
N ASN A 203 -7.02 -1.99 16.55
CA ASN A 203 -7.92 -2.43 15.50
C ASN A 203 -9.07 -1.43 15.33
N ILE A 204 -9.45 -1.13 14.09
CA ILE A 204 -10.58 -0.24 13.75
C ILE A 204 -11.88 -0.63 14.48
N MET A 205 -12.08 -1.95 14.74
CA MET A 205 -13.26 -2.47 15.43
C MET A 205 -13.23 -2.24 16.93
N SER A 206 -12.12 -1.82 17.51
CA SER A 206 -11.99 -1.61 18.96
C SER A 206 -12.37 -0.18 19.38
N GLY A 207 -12.84 -0.02 20.61
CA GLY A 207 -13.15 1.29 21.20
C GLY A 207 -11.91 2.17 21.33
N GLU A 208 -10.78 1.56 21.67
CA GLU A 208 -9.49 2.23 21.87
C GLU A 208 -9.01 2.96 20.62
N PHE A 209 -9.31 2.42 19.44
CA PHE A 209 -8.99 3.07 18.16
C PHE A 209 -9.71 4.43 18.04
N TRP A 210 -11.00 4.47 18.32
CA TRP A 210 -11.81 5.67 18.22
C TRP A 210 -11.53 6.67 19.35
N ASP A 211 -11.23 6.17 20.54
CA ASP A 211 -10.80 7.00 21.67
C ASP A 211 -9.45 7.66 21.39
N TYR A 212 -8.50 6.93 20.76
CA TYR A 212 -7.21 7.46 20.34
C TYR A 212 -7.36 8.56 19.27
N ILE A 213 -8.21 8.36 18.26
CA ILE A 213 -8.53 9.38 17.24
C ILE A 213 -9.01 10.69 17.90
N LYS A 214 -9.93 10.59 18.87
CA LYS A 214 -10.51 11.75 19.56
C LYS A 214 -9.49 12.41 20.46
N ALA A 215 -8.84 11.64 21.32
CA ALA A 215 -7.86 12.14 22.28
C ALA A 215 -6.69 12.84 21.60
N GLN A 216 -6.17 12.24 20.52
CA GLN A 216 -5.06 12.78 19.75
C GLN A 216 -5.47 13.81 18.69
N LYS A 217 -6.78 14.11 18.55
CA LYS A 217 -7.31 15.08 17.60
C LYS A 217 -6.80 14.81 16.16
N ALA A 218 -6.93 13.56 15.71
CA ALA A 218 -6.52 13.16 14.37
C ALA A 218 -7.22 14.03 13.31
N THR A 219 -6.46 14.54 12.32
CA THR A 219 -6.98 15.42 11.26
C THR A 219 -7.28 14.71 9.97
N ASN A 220 -6.56 13.63 9.69
CA ASN A 220 -6.79 12.84 8.49
C ASN A 220 -6.60 11.34 8.74
N PHE A 221 -7.28 10.56 7.90
CA PHE A 221 -7.24 9.11 7.87
C PHE A 221 -7.04 8.63 6.45
N THR A 222 -6.08 7.74 6.27
CA THR A 222 -5.86 7.01 5.02
C THR A 222 -6.27 5.56 5.20
N GLY A 223 -7.25 5.09 4.42
CA GLY A 223 -7.73 3.72 4.48
C GLY A 223 -7.61 2.97 3.15
N VAL A 224 -7.70 1.66 3.24
CA VAL A 224 -7.93 0.75 2.12
C VAL A 224 -9.44 0.46 2.01
N PRO A 225 -9.95 -0.13 0.91
CA PRO A 225 -11.38 -0.42 0.77
C PRO A 225 -11.99 -1.11 1.99
N PHE A 226 -11.30 -2.09 2.55
CA PHE A 226 -11.74 -2.81 3.74
C PHE A 226 -11.89 -1.90 4.97
N SER A 227 -11.02 -0.90 5.15
CA SER A 227 -11.14 0.08 6.25
C SER A 227 -12.46 0.85 6.15
N TYR A 228 -12.85 1.26 4.96
CA TYR A 228 -14.11 1.98 4.72
C TYR A 228 -15.34 1.09 4.92
N ASP A 229 -15.27 -0.18 4.54
CA ASP A 229 -16.34 -1.13 4.84
C ASP A 229 -16.56 -1.28 6.36
N LEU A 230 -15.47 -1.38 7.14
CA LEU A 230 -15.55 -1.39 8.60
C LEU A 230 -16.11 -0.08 9.16
N PHE A 231 -15.67 1.06 8.65
CA PHE A 231 -16.17 2.37 9.08
C PHE A 231 -17.70 2.47 8.94
N PHE A 232 -18.25 2.13 7.77
CA PHE A 232 -19.70 2.16 7.58
C PHE A 232 -20.44 1.09 8.37
N ARG A 233 -19.84 -0.08 8.59
CA ARG A 233 -20.40 -1.11 9.47
C ARG A 233 -20.48 -0.65 10.92
N LEU A 234 -19.56 0.20 11.37
CA LEU A 234 -19.53 0.83 12.67
C LEU A 234 -20.36 2.12 12.75
N HIS A 235 -21.01 2.52 11.66
CA HIS A 235 -21.76 3.77 11.59
C HIS A 235 -20.91 5.00 11.98
N PHE A 236 -19.65 5.06 11.50
CA PHE A 236 -18.71 6.14 11.80
C PHE A 236 -19.27 7.53 11.43
N GLU A 237 -20.16 7.59 10.45
CA GLU A 237 -20.82 8.80 9.99
C GLU A 237 -21.70 9.45 11.06
N ARG A 238 -21.98 8.75 12.16
CA ARG A 238 -22.73 9.24 13.34
C ARG A 238 -21.83 9.61 14.50
N MET A 239 -20.53 9.33 14.40
CA MET A 239 -19.57 9.62 15.46
C MET A 239 -19.19 11.09 15.43
N ASP A 240 -18.99 11.67 16.64
CA ASP A 240 -18.43 13.02 16.77
C ASP A 240 -16.91 12.97 16.58
N LEU A 241 -16.46 13.39 15.39
CA LEU A 241 -15.07 13.42 14.96
C LEU A 241 -14.72 14.80 14.37
N PRO A 242 -14.75 15.87 15.20
CA PRO A 242 -14.67 17.25 14.71
C PRO A 242 -13.32 17.60 14.08
N TYR A 243 -12.23 16.97 14.53
CA TYR A 243 -10.88 17.22 14.02
C TYR A 243 -10.55 16.45 12.74
N LEU A 244 -11.24 15.33 12.48
CA LEU A 244 -11.00 14.48 11.31
C LEU A 244 -11.64 15.12 10.08
N THR A 245 -10.84 15.86 9.31
CA THR A 245 -11.28 16.70 8.19
C THR A 245 -11.05 16.08 6.83
N THR A 246 -10.12 15.13 6.71
CA THR A 246 -9.78 14.50 5.44
C THR A 246 -9.75 13.00 5.54
N PHE A 247 -10.37 12.35 4.57
CA PHE A 247 -10.30 10.91 4.32
C PHE A 247 -9.61 10.67 3.00
N SER A 248 -8.67 9.75 2.95
CA SER A 248 -8.07 9.33 1.69
C SER A 248 -8.13 7.81 1.52
N GLU A 249 -8.33 7.38 0.30
CA GLU A 249 -8.45 5.97 -0.09
C GLU A 249 -7.31 5.59 -1.03
N GLY A 250 -6.86 4.34 -0.93
CA GLY A 250 -5.90 3.75 -1.86
C GLY A 250 -5.62 2.28 -1.56
N GLY A 251 -4.76 1.67 -2.37
CA GLY A 251 -4.35 0.28 -2.20
C GLY A 251 -5.34 -0.75 -2.75
N GLY A 252 -6.50 -0.33 -3.21
CA GLY A 252 -7.53 -1.13 -3.86
C GLY A 252 -8.58 -0.22 -4.48
N LYS A 253 -9.60 -0.78 -5.11
CA LYS A 253 -10.71 -0.01 -5.66
C LYS A 253 -11.94 -0.14 -4.75
N LEU A 254 -12.47 0.98 -4.26
CA LEU A 254 -13.80 1.03 -3.64
C LEU A 254 -14.86 0.64 -4.66
N THR A 255 -15.92 -0.02 -4.20
CA THR A 255 -17.13 -0.14 -5.03
C THR A 255 -17.70 1.26 -5.29
N ASP A 256 -18.35 1.45 -6.45
CA ASP A 256 -18.92 2.75 -6.80
C ASP A 256 -19.92 3.24 -5.73
N ALA A 257 -20.70 2.33 -5.15
CA ALA A 257 -21.62 2.64 -4.06
C ALA A 257 -20.90 3.17 -2.81
N ARG A 258 -19.79 2.53 -2.42
CA ARG A 258 -19.01 2.95 -1.26
C ARG A 258 -18.27 4.26 -1.52
N PHE A 259 -17.78 4.43 -2.74
CA PHE A 259 -17.15 5.67 -3.19
C PHE A 259 -18.13 6.85 -3.08
N ILE A 260 -19.35 6.68 -3.62
CA ILE A 260 -20.42 7.70 -3.54
C ILE A 260 -20.75 8.02 -2.09
N GLN A 261 -20.96 7.00 -1.25
CA GLN A 261 -21.26 7.21 0.17
C GLN A 261 -20.20 8.05 0.89
N MET A 262 -18.91 7.80 0.61
CA MET A 262 -17.81 8.59 1.19
C MET A 262 -17.76 10.00 0.66
N ALA A 263 -17.93 10.19 -0.65
CA ALA A 263 -17.94 11.51 -1.28
C ALA A 263 -19.11 12.38 -0.81
N GLU A 264 -20.31 11.80 -0.69
CA GLU A 264 -21.50 12.47 -0.15
C GLU A 264 -21.35 12.82 1.34
N TYR A 265 -20.80 11.88 2.14
CA TYR A 265 -20.50 12.14 3.54
C TYR A 265 -19.54 13.31 3.67
N ALA A 266 -18.44 13.30 2.92
CA ALA A 266 -17.45 14.36 2.95
C ALA A 266 -18.06 15.71 2.55
N GLN A 267 -18.81 15.78 1.46
CA GLN A 267 -19.49 16.99 1.01
C GLN A 267 -20.47 17.54 2.07
N ARG A 268 -21.34 16.69 2.59
CA ARG A 268 -22.35 17.07 3.60
C ARG A 268 -21.75 17.59 4.89
N THR A 269 -20.59 17.09 5.29
CA THR A 269 -19.93 17.43 6.55
C THR A 269 -18.83 18.49 6.40
N GLY A 270 -18.60 19.01 5.19
CA GLY A 270 -17.52 19.96 4.89
C GLY A 270 -16.12 19.36 5.02
N LYS A 271 -15.99 18.03 4.87
CA LYS A 271 -14.75 17.29 4.91
C LYS A 271 -14.28 16.99 3.48
N ARG A 272 -13.06 16.44 3.36
CA ARG A 272 -12.46 16.07 2.08
C ARG A 272 -12.43 14.55 1.94
N PHE A 273 -12.71 14.05 0.73
CA PHE A 273 -12.47 12.67 0.36
C PHE A 273 -11.59 12.63 -0.90
N ILE A 274 -10.43 11.98 -0.81
CA ILE A 274 -9.42 11.93 -1.87
C ILE A 274 -9.18 10.46 -2.21
N ALA A 275 -9.55 10.04 -3.42
CA ALA A 275 -9.16 8.74 -3.94
C ALA A 275 -7.74 8.81 -4.52
N SER A 276 -6.95 7.76 -4.36
CA SER A 276 -5.59 7.70 -4.87
C SER A 276 -5.23 6.32 -5.40
N PHE A 277 -4.26 6.28 -6.30
CA PHE A 277 -3.76 5.05 -6.88
C PHE A 277 -2.23 5.03 -6.84
N GLY A 278 -1.68 3.83 -6.67
CA GLY A 278 -0.24 3.62 -6.72
C GLY A 278 0.13 2.17 -6.47
N THR A 279 1.41 1.89 -6.66
CA THR A 279 1.99 0.56 -6.53
C THR A 279 3.24 0.63 -5.66
N THR A 280 3.73 -0.52 -5.21
CA THR A 280 5.00 -0.59 -4.48
C THR A 280 6.15 -0.09 -5.35
N GLU A 281 6.10 -0.33 -6.65
CA GLU A 281 7.10 0.05 -7.64
C GLU A 281 7.15 1.56 -7.91
N THR A 282 6.12 2.30 -7.48
CA THR A 282 6.05 3.77 -7.60
C THR A 282 6.03 4.48 -6.24
N SER A 283 6.57 3.84 -5.21
CA SER A 283 6.73 4.36 -3.84
C SER A 283 5.41 4.75 -3.15
N ALA A 284 4.32 4.11 -3.49
CA ALA A 284 2.95 4.18 -3.02
C ALA A 284 1.98 4.92 -3.95
N ARG A 285 2.01 6.24 -4.00
CA ARG A 285 1.02 7.03 -4.76
C ARG A 285 1.63 7.59 -6.03
N MET A 286 0.95 7.39 -7.15
CA MET A 286 1.31 7.97 -8.45
C MET A 286 0.17 8.82 -9.03
N ALA A 287 -1.05 8.69 -8.50
CA ALA A 287 -2.21 9.46 -8.91
C ALA A 287 -3.13 9.78 -7.74
N CYS A 288 -3.86 10.87 -7.83
CA CYS A 288 -4.94 11.19 -6.91
C CYS A 288 -6.08 11.95 -7.61
N LEU A 289 -7.30 11.74 -7.13
CA LEU A 289 -8.48 12.48 -7.53
C LEU A 289 -8.70 13.62 -6.53
N PRO A 290 -8.65 14.89 -6.96
CA PRO A 290 -8.99 16.02 -6.11
C PRO A 290 -10.38 15.89 -5.49
N ALA A 291 -10.53 16.27 -4.21
CA ALA A 291 -11.75 16.05 -3.45
C ALA A 291 -12.99 16.69 -4.09
N GLU A 292 -12.83 17.83 -4.77
CA GLU A 292 -13.90 18.54 -5.49
C GLU A 292 -14.46 17.76 -6.69
N LEU A 293 -13.71 16.80 -7.21
CA LEU A 293 -14.13 15.96 -8.34
C LEU A 293 -14.74 14.62 -7.89
N ALA A 294 -14.75 14.32 -6.59
CA ALA A 294 -15.14 12.99 -6.09
C ALA A 294 -16.58 12.59 -6.51
N LEU A 295 -17.54 13.52 -6.51
CA LEU A 295 -18.94 13.23 -6.90
C LEU A 295 -19.18 13.26 -8.41
N THR A 296 -18.29 13.86 -9.20
CA THR A 296 -18.43 13.94 -10.67
C THR A 296 -17.59 12.89 -11.40
N LYS A 297 -16.55 12.36 -10.76
CA LYS A 297 -15.61 11.38 -11.31
C LYS A 297 -15.58 10.10 -10.48
N ILE A 298 -16.74 9.51 -10.23
CA ILE A 298 -16.90 8.32 -9.40
C ILE A 298 -16.00 7.18 -9.89
N GLY A 299 -15.22 6.60 -8.98
CA GLY A 299 -14.31 5.49 -9.28
C GLY A 299 -13.06 5.86 -10.07
N SER A 300 -12.82 7.16 -10.32
CA SER A 300 -11.58 7.65 -10.90
C SER A 300 -10.44 7.63 -9.89
N ILE A 301 -9.24 7.35 -10.37
CA ILE A 301 -7.97 7.53 -9.64
C ILE A 301 -7.39 8.95 -9.80
N GLY A 302 -8.06 9.81 -10.59
CA GLY A 302 -7.66 11.18 -10.86
C GLY A 302 -6.54 11.31 -11.88
N ARG A 303 -5.58 12.17 -11.59
CA ARG A 303 -4.43 12.54 -12.43
C ARG A 303 -3.13 12.22 -11.71
N ALA A 304 -2.01 12.24 -12.46
CA ALA A 304 -0.68 12.07 -11.87
C ALA A 304 -0.41 13.09 -10.74
N ILE A 305 0.32 12.66 -9.71
CA ILE A 305 0.88 13.57 -8.70
C ILE A 305 1.94 14.49 -9.35
N PRO A 306 2.30 15.62 -8.73
CA PRO A 306 3.37 16.51 -9.25
C PRO A 306 4.64 15.76 -9.61
N GLU A 307 5.35 16.28 -10.62
CA GLU A 307 6.58 15.65 -11.19
C GLU A 307 6.39 14.24 -11.78
N GLY A 308 5.14 13.72 -11.78
CA GLY A 308 4.77 12.45 -12.39
C GLY A 308 3.96 12.64 -13.67
N GLU A 309 3.98 11.63 -14.52
CA GLU A 309 3.20 11.57 -15.75
C GLU A 309 2.52 10.20 -15.86
N LEU A 310 1.19 10.20 -16.06
CA LEU A 310 0.41 9.02 -16.44
C LEU A 310 0.19 9.05 -17.94
N PHE A 311 0.40 7.92 -18.60
CA PHE A 311 0.10 7.75 -20.03
C PHE A 311 -0.44 6.35 -20.30
N LEU A 312 -1.03 6.17 -21.48
CA LEU A 312 -1.58 4.89 -21.93
C LEU A 312 -0.81 4.39 -23.14
N ILE A 313 -0.62 3.09 -23.23
CA ILE A 313 -0.03 2.45 -24.40
C ILE A 313 -0.98 1.40 -25.01
N ASP A 314 -0.87 1.19 -26.30
CA ASP A 314 -1.59 0.14 -27.02
C ASP A 314 -0.90 -1.25 -26.85
N GLU A 315 -1.47 -2.29 -27.49
CA GLU A 315 -0.93 -3.65 -27.47
C GLU A 315 0.46 -3.77 -28.12
N ASN A 316 0.86 -2.79 -28.93
CA ASN A 316 2.17 -2.73 -29.60
C ASN A 316 3.19 -1.88 -28.83
N GLY A 317 2.80 -1.32 -27.68
CA GLY A 317 3.64 -0.45 -26.84
C GLY A 317 3.68 1.00 -27.32
N ASN A 318 2.82 1.43 -28.26
CA ASN A 318 2.77 2.82 -28.71
C ASN A 318 1.91 3.65 -27.75
N GLU A 319 2.39 4.85 -27.44
CA GLU A 319 1.64 5.80 -26.59
C GLU A 319 0.37 6.30 -27.30
N LEU A 320 -0.76 6.24 -26.58
CA LEU A 320 -2.07 6.72 -27.01
C LEU A 320 -2.22 8.20 -26.69
N LYS A 321 -2.19 9.08 -27.70
CA LYS A 321 -2.19 10.54 -27.55
C LYS A 321 -3.58 11.18 -27.56
N ASP A 322 -4.61 10.46 -28.02
CA ASP A 322 -5.98 10.97 -28.03
C ASP A 322 -6.44 11.32 -26.62
N PRO A 323 -7.15 12.47 -26.42
CA PRO A 323 -7.63 12.87 -25.08
C PRO A 323 -8.42 11.77 -24.39
N VAL A 324 -9.30 11.06 -25.10
CA VAL A 324 -10.03 9.89 -24.63
C VAL A 324 -9.37 8.65 -25.22
N ALA A 325 -8.84 7.81 -24.36
CA ALA A 325 -8.15 6.58 -24.76
C ALA A 325 -8.31 5.48 -23.73
N GLU A 326 -8.12 4.23 -24.14
CA GLU A 326 -8.05 3.06 -23.26
C GLU A 326 -6.85 2.19 -23.66
N GLY A 327 -6.06 1.76 -22.66
CA GLY A 327 -4.88 0.96 -22.88
C GLY A 327 -4.21 0.57 -21.56
N GLU A 328 -2.98 0.03 -21.65
CA GLU A 328 -2.18 -0.22 -20.47
C GLU A 328 -1.72 1.13 -19.86
N MET A 329 -1.93 1.27 -18.58
CA MET A 329 -1.51 2.46 -17.83
C MET A 329 -0.03 2.35 -17.46
N CYS A 330 0.74 3.35 -17.86
CA CYS A 330 2.14 3.52 -17.53
C CYS A 330 2.37 4.80 -16.74
N TYR A 331 3.47 4.86 -16.02
CA TYR A 331 3.83 6.00 -15.18
C TYR A 331 5.31 6.34 -15.32
N LYS A 332 5.62 7.64 -15.45
CA LYS A 332 6.96 8.21 -15.33
C LYS A 332 7.03 9.11 -14.11
N GLY A 333 8.15 9.04 -13.38
CA GLY A 333 8.33 9.94 -12.23
C GLY A 333 9.55 9.62 -11.38
N PRO A 334 9.98 10.58 -10.54
CA PRO A 334 11.16 10.44 -9.69
C PRO A 334 10.97 9.41 -8.57
N ASN A 335 9.74 9.01 -8.30
CA ASN A 335 9.35 8.01 -7.31
C ASN A 335 9.27 6.58 -7.88
N VAL A 336 9.60 6.37 -9.17
CA VAL A 336 9.72 5.02 -9.77
C VAL A 336 10.99 4.36 -9.26
N THR A 337 10.84 3.14 -8.76
CA THR A 337 11.91 2.34 -8.13
C THR A 337 12.86 1.72 -9.15
N MET A 338 13.86 0.96 -8.70
CA MET A 338 14.91 0.38 -9.57
C MET A 338 14.53 -0.98 -10.19
N GLY A 339 13.37 -1.54 -9.87
CA GLY A 339 13.04 -2.92 -10.24
C GLY A 339 13.04 -3.86 -9.03
N TYR A 340 13.34 -5.12 -9.26
CA TYR A 340 13.12 -6.17 -8.27
C TYR A 340 14.42 -6.90 -7.87
N ALA A 341 14.35 -7.57 -6.71
CA ALA A 341 15.33 -8.55 -6.28
C ALA A 341 14.63 -9.83 -5.85
N VAL A 342 15.16 -10.99 -6.22
CA VAL A 342 14.71 -12.32 -5.76
C VAL A 342 15.82 -13.06 -5.01
N CYS A 343 17.04 -12.54 -5.04
CA CYS A 343 18.19 -13.00 -4.26
C CYS A 343 19.14 -11.83 -3.96
N LYS A 344 20.15 -12.06 -3.12
CA LYS A 344 21.10 -11.01 -2.72
C LYS A 344 21.88 -10.41 -3.88
N ASP A 345 22.20 -11.21 -4.90
CA ASP A 345 23.00 -10.75 -6.05
C ASP A 345 22.22 -9.71 -6.89
N ASP A 346 20.89 -9.77 -6.87
CA ASP A 346 20.04 -8.80 -7.53
C ASP A 346 20.12 -7.39 -6.87
N LEU A 347 20.63 -7.29 -5.65
CA LEU A 347 20.82 -6.01 -4.98
C LEU A 347 21.96 -5.17 -5.57
N LEU A 348 22.76 -5.76 -6.47
CA LEU A 348 23.79 -5.08 -7.26
C LEU A 348 23.30 -4.58 -8.61
N LYS A 349 22.14 -5.05 -9.10
CA LYS A 349 21.62 -4.67 -10.42
C LYS A 349 21.39 -3.17 -10.53
N ASP A 350 21.64 -2.62 -11.70
CA ASP A 350 21.30 -1.25 -12.09
C ASP A 350 19.79 -0.97 -12.01
N ASP A 351 19.41 0.28 -12.27
CA ASP A 351 18.03 0.70 -12.37
C ASP A 351 17.39 0.12 -13.64
N GLU A 352 16.59 -0.93 -13.50
CA GLU A 352 15.92 -1.63 -14.59
C GLU A 352 14.70 -0.85 -15.09
N PHE A 353 14.06 -0.02 -14.23
CA PHE A 353 12.88 0.75 -14.60
C PHE A 353 13.22 2.11 -15.21
N ASN A 354 14.38 2.67 -14.91
CA ASN A 354 14.84 3.93 -15.49
C ASN A 354 13.83 5.09 -15.36
N GLY A 355 13.07 5.13 -14.28
CA GLY A 355 12.07 6.17 -14.01
C GLY A 355 10.74 5.98 -14.74
N GLU A 356 10.53 4.87 -15.45
CA GLU A 356 9.28 4.51 -16.13
C GLU A 356 8.79 3.14 -15.66
N TYR A 357 7.51 3.04 -15.34
CA TYR A 357 6.90 1.80 -14.85
C TYR A 357 5.63 1.44 -15.63
N HIS A 358 5.61 0.25 -16.20
CA HIS A 358 4.47 -0.37 -16.83
C HIS A 358 3.68 -1.13 -15.76
N THR A 359 2.47 -0.64 -15.44
CA THR A 359 1.73 -1.14 -14.28
C THR A 359 1.11 -2.52 -14.48
N GLY A 360 0.89 -2.90 -15.72
CA GLY A 360 0.06 -4.06 -16.08
C GLY A 360 -1.43 -3.84 -15.78
N ASP A 361 -1.83 -2.64 -15.36
CA ASP A 361 -3.23 -2.27 -15.19
C ASP A 361 -3.78 -1.63 -16.48
N LEU A 362 -4.98 -2.01 -16.88
CA LEU A 362 -5.73 -1.36 -17.96
C LEU A 362 -6.48 -0.16 -17.39
N ALA A 363 -6.44 0.95 -18.09
CA ALA A 363 -7.15 2.16 -17.70
C ALA A 363 -7.74 2.90 -18.90
N LYS A 364 -8.80 3.65 -18.61
CA LYS A 364 -9.39 4.63 -19.53
C LYS A 364 -9.05 6.04 -19.03
N ARG A 365 -8.69 6.93 -19.96
CA ARG A 365 -8.54 8.37 -19.74
C ARG A 365 -9.74 9.09 -20.34
N ASP A 366 -10.35 10.02 -19.59
CA ASP A 366 -11.47 10.86 -20.09
C ASP A 366 -10.98 12.21 -20.63
N GLU A 367 -11.90 13.00 -21.17
CA GLU A 367 -11.65 14.33 -21.75
C GLU A 367 -11.00 15.31 -20.77
N ASP A 368 -11.25 15.14 -19.46
CA ASP A 368 -10.67 15.98 -18.40
C ASP A 368 -9.29 15.47 -17.95
N GLY A 369 -8.75 14.42 -18.58
CA GLY A 369 -7.48 13.81 -18.23
C GLY A 369 -7.52 13.00 -16.94
N CYS A 370 -8.70 12.58 -16.46
CA CYS A 370 -8.84 11.69 -15.33
C CYS A 370 -8.77 10.23 -15.77
N TYR A 371 -8.08 9.41 -15.00
CA TYR A 371 -7.88 7.98 -15.27
C TYR A 371 -8.83 7.12 -14.44
N PHE A 372 -9.31 6.02 -15.05
CA PHE A 372 -10.18 5.02 -14.43
C PHE A 372 -9.60 3.65 -14.68
N VAL A 373 -9.21 2.92 -13.64
CA VAL A 373 -8.72 1.55 -13.78
C VAL A 373 -9.88 0.64 -14.20
N THR A 374 -9.72 -0.03 -15.34
CA THR A 374 -10.74 -0.91 -15.95
C THR A 374 -10.45 -2.39 -15.72
N GLY A 375 -9.19 -2.78 -15.45
CA GLY A 375 -8.80 -4.17 -15.17
C GLY A 375 -7.29 -4.35 -15.12
N ARG A 376 -6.83 -5.61 -15.19
CA ARG A 376 -5.41 -5.97 -15.27
C ARG A 376 -5.09 -6.81 -16.49
N LEU A 377 -3.93 -6.58 -17.09
CA LEU A 377 -3.42 -7.38 -18.21
C LEU A 377 -3.26 -8.85 -17.86
N SER A 378 -2.88 -9.16 -16.63
CA SER A 378 -2.70 -10.53 -16.13
C SER A 378 -3.99 -11.21 -15.64
N ARG A 379 -5.10 -10.47 -15.54
CA ARG A 379 -6.38 -10.97 -15.02
C ARG A 379 -7.44 -11.09 -16.12
N PHE A 380 -7.13 -11.94 -17.11
CA PHE A 380 -8.11 -12.34 -18.12
C PHE A 380 -7.93 -13.83 -18.44
N LEU A 381 -8.96 -14.43 -18.99
CA LEU A 381 -8.97 -15.76 -19.54
C LEU A 381 -9.25 -15.70 -21.04
N LYS A 382 -8.68 -16.62 -21.82
CA LYS A 382 -9.00 -16.80 -23.24
C LYS A 382 -10.00 -17.94 -23.44
N LEU A 383 -11.25 -17.69 -23.03
CA LEU A 383 -12.32 -18.68 -23.19
C LEU A 383 -12.73 -18.78 -24.66
N LEU A 384 -12.50 -19.94 -25.31
CA LEU A 384 -12.73 -20.14 -26.74
C LEU A 384 -12.11 -19.02 -27.63
N SER A 385 -10.91 -18.57 -27.28
CA SER A 385 -10.20 -17.45 -27.94
C SER A 385 -10.79 -16.04 -27.66
N TYR A 386 -11.87 -15.92 -26.92
CA TYR A 386 -12.38 -14.64 -26.46
C TYR A 386 -11.70 -14.21 -25.17
N ARG A 387 -11.21 -12.97 -25.14
CA ARG A 387 -10.58 -12.40 -23.94
C ARG A 387 -11.64 -11.94 -22.94
N VAL A 388 -11.76 -12.62 -21.80
CA VAL A 388 -12.68 -12.31 -20.71
C VAL A 388 -11.90 -11.75 -19.53
N SER A 389 -12.14 -10.49 -19.18
CA SER A 389 -11.52 -9.85 -18.01
C SER A 389 -12.20 -10.33 -16.73
N LEU A 390 -11.43 -10.91 -15.82
CA LEU A 390 -11.90 -11.36 -14.51
C LEU A 390 -12.34 -10.17 -13.64
N ASP A 391 -11.59 -9.07 -13.65
CA ASP A 391 -11.90 -7.87 -12.89
C ASP A 391 -13.16 -7.17 -13.38
N GLN A 392 -13.39 -7.15 -14.71
CA GLN A 392 -14.62 -6.62 -15.30
C GLN A 392 -15.82 -7.50 -14.93
N SER A 393 -15.65 -8.82 -14.96
CA SER A 393 -16.70 -9.76 -14.58
C SER A 393 -17.11 -9.61 -13.12
N GLU A 394 -16.13 -9.48 -12.19
CA GLU A 394 -16.39 -9.18 -10.78
C GLU A 394 -17.20 -7.89 -10.62
N ARG A 395 -16.81 -6.82 -11.32
CA ARG A 395 -17.47 -5.54 -11.26
C ARG A 395 -18.93 -5.62 -11.76
N LEU A 396 -19.16 -6.26 -12.88
CA LEU A 396 -20.50 -6.42 -13.45
C LEU A 396 -21.42 -7.21 -12.50
N ILE A 397 -20.92 -8.28 -11.89
CA ILE A 397 -21.69 -9.07 -10.92
C ILE A 397 -22.00 -8.24 -9.67
N GLN A 398 -21.01 -7.49 -9.15
CA GLN A 398 -21.22 -6.64 -7.98
C GLN A 398 -22.25 -5.51 -8.26
N GLN A 399 -22.20 -4.90 -9.44
CA GLN A 399 -23.13 -3.84 -9.83
C GLN A 399 -24.55 -4.34 -10.00
N GLU A 400 -24.74 -5.51 -10.61
CA GLU A 400 -26.07 -6.07 -10.91
C GLU A 400 -26.75 -6.65 -9.66
N PHE A 401 -25.98 -7.40 -8.85
CA PHE A 401 -26.56 -8.19 -7.76
C PHE A 401 -26.28 -7.61 -6.37
N GLY A 402 -25.36 -6.65 -6.24
CA GLY A 402 -24.98 -6.09 -4.94
C GLY A 402 -24.26 -7.08 -4.00
N ILE A 403 -23.72 -8.16 -4.53
CA ILE A 403 -23.07 -9.24 -3.76
C ILE A 403 -21.56 -9.20 -3.88
N GLU A 404 -20.88 -9.71 -2.86
CA GLU A 404 -19.44 -9.91 -2.89
C GLU A 404 -19.09 -11.09 -3.80
N CYS A 405 -18.11 -10.90 -4.70
CA CYS A 405 -17.69 -11.97 -5.60
C CYS A 405 -16.19 -11.90 -5.89
N ALA A 406 -15.65 -13.02 -6.37
CA ALA A 406 -14.30 -13.15 -6.90
C ALA A 406 -14.31 -14.04 -8.14
N CYS A 407 -13.47 -13.75 -9.13
CA CYS A 407 -13.35 -14.51 -10.35
C CYS A 407 -11.91 -15.01 -10.55
N SER A 408 -11.78 -16.27 -10.95
CA SER A 408 -10.50 -16.90 -11.29
C SER A 408 -10.71 -17.96 -12.38
N GLY A 409 -9.74 -18.80 -12.63
CA GLY A 409 -9.87 -19.94 -13.51
C GLY A 409 -8.73 -20.12 -14.50
N THR A 410 -9.01 -20.82 -15.57
CA THR A 410 -8.06 -21.11 -16.68
C THR A 410 -8.71 -20.77 -18.01
N ASP A 411 -7.96 -20.78 -19.09
CA ASP A 411 -8.49 -20.58 -20.46
C ASP A 411 -9.55 -21.64 -20.88
N GLN A 412 -9.76 -22.67 -20.06
CA GLN A 412 -10.79 -23.68 -20.28
C GLN A 412 -12.10 -23.35 -19.56
N ARG A 413 -12.02 -22.70 -18.40
CA ARG A 413 -13.19 -22.42 -17.56
C ARG A 413 -12.93 -21.30 -16.56
N MET A 414 -13.90 -20.40 -16.44
CA MET A 414 -13.92 -19.35 -15.43
C MET A 414 -14.69 -19.82 -14.18
N ASN A 415 -14.08 -19.65 -13.02
CA ASN A 415 -14.68 -19.88 -11.71
C ASN A 415 -15.19 -18.53 -11.17
N VAL A 416 -16.42 -18.51 -10.69
CA VAL A 416 -17.04 -17.33 -10.05
C VAL A 416 -17.42 -17.72 -8.64
N TYR A 417 -16.86 -17.08 -7.63
CA TYR A 417 -17.16 -17.29 -6.22
C TYR A 417 -18.10 -16.19 -5.73
N ILE A 418 -19.20 -16.56 -5.13
CA ILE A 418 -20.20 -15.63 -4.59
C ILE A 418 -20.60 -16.03 -3.17
N THR A 419 -21.07 -15.07 -2.38
CA THR A 419 -21.47 -15.31 -0.97
C THR A 419 -22.98 -15.52 -0.78
N ASP A 420 -23.79 -15.41 -1.84
CA ASP A 420 -25.24 -15.56 -1.80
C ASP A 420 -25.71 -16.73 -2.70
N GLU A 421 -26.19 -17.83 -2.08
CA GLU A 421 -26.68 -19.01 -2.79
C GLU A 421 -27.91 -18.70 -3.66
N SER A 422 -28.78 -17.80 -3.24
CA SER A 422 -30.00 -17.45 -3.97
C SER A 422 -29.72 -16.86 -5.35
N LYS A 423 -28.50 -16.29 -5.54
CA LYS A 423 -28.08 -15.63 -6.78
C LYS A 423 -27.28 -16.53 -7.73
N LYS A 424 -27.01 -17.77 -7.36
CA LYS A 424 -26.15 -18.68 -8.13
C LYS A 424 -26.59 -18.85 -9.60
N ALA A 425 -27.87 -19.11 -9.82
CA ALA A 425 -28.40 -19.33 -11.18
C ALA A 425 -28.41 -18.03 -11.98
N GLU A 426 -28.86 -16.93 -11.37
CA GLU A 426 -28.92 -15.60 -11.99
C GLU A 426 -27.53 -15.12 -12.41
N VAL A 427 -26.50 -15.26 -11.55
CA VAL A 427 -25.10 -14.90 -11.84
C VAL A 427 -24.55 -15.71 -13.00
N LEU A 428 -24.83 -17.03 -13.07
CA LEU A 428 -24.39 -17.87 -14.17
C LEU A 428 -24.99 -17.42 -15.50
N GLU A 429 -26.28 -17.11 -15.52
CA GLU A 429 -26.95 -16.59 -16.72
C GLU A 429 -26.41 -15.22 -17.12
N PHE A 430 -26.32 -14.33 -16.17
CA PHE A 430 -25.85 -12.97 -16.40
C PHE A 430 -24.42 -12.93 -16.99
N ILE A 431 -23.47 -13.67 -16.43
CA ILE A 431 -22.09 -13.64 -16.93
C ILE A 431 -21.97 -14.28 -18.32
N ALA A 432 -22.73 -15.33 -18.58
CA ALA A 432 -22.80 -15.97 -19.89
C ALA A 432 -23.36 -15.01 -20.94
N ASP A 433 -24.43 -14.29 -20.64
CA ASP A 433 -25.04 -13.28 -21.52
C ASP A 433 -24.09 -12.08 -21.73
N LYS A 434 -23.49 -11.54 -20.66
CA LYS A 434 -22.58 -10.38 -20.77
C LYS A 434 -21.32 -10.67 -21.56
N THR A 435 -20.84 -11.92 -21.52
CA THR A 435 -19.68 -12.35 -22.29
C THR A 435 -20.03 -12.91 -23.68
N ASN A 436 -21.29 -13.17 -23.92
CA ASN A 436 -21.81 -13.88 -25.11
C ASN A 436 -21.16 -15.25 -25.30
N LEU A 437 -20.94 -15.97 -24.19
CA LEU A 437 -20.30 -17.28 -24.15
C LEU A 437 -21.21 -18.34 -23.53
N PHE A 438 -20.90 -19.63 -23.81
CA PHE A 438 -21.70 -20.74 -23.28
C PHE A 438 -21.59 -20.85 -21.77
N LYS A 439 -22.72 -21.12 -21.08
CA LYS A 439 -22.79 -21.33 -19.61
C LYS A 439 -21.81 -22.43 -19.12
N SER A 440 -21.49 -23.42 -19.95
CA SER A 440 -20.56 -24.48 -19.62
C SER A 440 -19.11 -24.03 -19.38
N LEU A 441 -18.77 -22.82 -19.84
CA LEU A 441 -17.45 -22.22 -19.62
C LEU A 441 -17.34 -21.51 -18.24
N PHE A 442 -18.43 -21.44 -17.50
CA PHE A 442 -18.49 -20.78 -16.19
C PHE A 442 -18.92 -21.78 -15.13
N LYS A 443 -18.31 -21.69 -13.95
CA LYS A 443 -18.73 -22.43 -12.77
C LYS A 443 -18.87 -21.50 -11.58
N VAL A 444 -20.10 -21.40 -11.07
CA VAL A 444 -20.41 -20.55 -9.91
C VAL A 444 -20.34 -21.40 -8.64
N PHE A 445 -19.48 -20.99 -7.73
CA PHE A 445 -19.31 -21.58 -6.40
C PHE A 445 -19.93 -20.65 -5.35
N VAL A 446 -20.75 -21.22 -4.47
CA VAL A 446 -21.23 -20.50 -3.30
C VAL A 446 -20.25 -20.75 -2.16
N VAL A 447 -19.75 -19.67 -1.57
CA VAL A 447 -18.71 -19.70 -0.52
C VAL A 447 -19.19 -18.93 0.71
N ASN A 448 -18.70 -19.29 1.87
CA ASN A 448 -19.04 -18.59 3.11
C ASN A 448 -18.41 -17.19 3.17
N GLU A 449 -17.26 -17.03 2.54
CA GLU A 449 -16.48 -15.80 2.55
C GLU A 449 -15.56 -15.70 1.33
N ILE A 450 -15.25 -14.47 0.88
CA ILE A 450 -14.18 -14.22 -0.07
C ILE A 450 -12.88 -14.03 0.72
N LEU A 451 -11.91 -14.93 0.51
CA LEU A 451 -10.64 -14.94 1.24
C LEU A 451 -9.79 -13.70 0.89
N ARG A 452 -9.35 -12.99 1.92
CA ARG A 452 -8.52 -11.78 1.78
C ARG A 452 -7.25 -11.90 2.61
N ASN A 453 -6.22 -11.17 2.22
CA ASN A 453 -5.02 -10.99 3.04
C ASN A 453 -5.21 -9.80 4.03
N ASP A 454 -4.20 -9.58 4.90
CA ASP A 454 -4.21 -8.51 5.91
C ASP A 454 -4.38 -7.10 5.32
N SER A 455 -4.03 -6.90 4.04
CA SER A 455 -4.23 -5.65 3.30
C SER A 455 -5.60 -5.58 2.58
N GLY A 456 -6.50 -6.54 2.83
CA GLY A 456 -7.84 -6.60 2.24
C GLY A 456 -7.91 -7.09 0.79
N LYS A 457 -6.80 -7.52 0.17
CA LYS A 457 -6.77 -8.02 -1.22
C LYS A 457 -7.22 -9.48 -1.29
N ILE A 458 -8.00 -9.80 -2.33
CA ILE A 458 -8.51 -11.16 -2.56
C ILE A 458 -7.36 -12.13 -2.84
N ARG A 459 -7.40 -13.29 -2.18
CA ARG A 459 -6.43 -14.39 -2.31
C ARG A 459 -6.95 -15.42 -3.33
N TYR A 460 -6.92 -15.08 -4.62
CA TYR A 460 -7.52 -15.87 -5.70
C TYR A 460 -7.02 -17.32 -5.76
N LYS A 461 -5.72 -17.55 -5.58
CA LYS A 461 -5.14 -18.91 -5.56
C LYS A 461 -5.70 -19.76 -4.43
N ASP A 462 -5.92 -19.15 -3.25
CA ASP A 462 -6.46 -19.86 -2.10
C ASP A 462 -7.96 -20.10 -2.26
N MET A 463 -8.68 -19.20 -2.96
CA MET A 463 -10.06 -19.44 -3.38
C MET A 463 -10.14 -20.68 -4.27
N ASP A 464 -9.26 -20.76 -5.30
CA ASP A 464 -9.21 -21.92 -6.19
C ASP A 464 -8.85 -23.20 -5.43
N ALA A 465 -7.82 -23.17 -4.59
CA ALA A 465 -7.39 -24.34 -3.80
C ALA A 465 -8.45 -24.84 -2.82
N LYS A 466 -9.20 -23.90 -2.19
CA LYS A 466 -10.22 -24.24 -1.18
C LYS A 466 -11.54 -24.73 -1.79
N TYR A 467 -11.95 -24.17 -2.95
CA TYR A 467 -13.31 -24.32 -3.46
C TYR A 467 -13.42 -24.93 -4.87
N ALA A 468 -12.37 -24.87 -5.68
CA ALA A 468 -12.39 -25.34 -7.08
C ALA A 468 -11.47 -26.51 -7.37
N GLY A 469 -10.58 -26.86 -6.43
CA GLY A 469 -9.61 -27.95 -6.51
C GLY A 469 -10.22 -29.33 -6.46
#